data_06617b1097c6b441f66500803b102cd9
#
_entry.id   06617b1097c6b441f66500803b102cd9
#
_cell.length_a   1.000
_cell.length_b   1.000
_cell.length_c   1.000
_cell.angle_alpha   90.00
_cell.angle_beta   90.00
_cell.angle_gamma   90.00
#
_symmetry.space_group_name_H-M   'P 1'
#
loop_
_entity.id
_entity.type
_entity.pdbx_description
1 polymer ?
#
loop_
_entity_poly.entity_id
_entity_poly.type
_entity_poly.pdbx_seq_one_letter_code
_entity_poly.pdbx_strand_id
1 'polypeptide(L)'
;KALGSPPCIALTATATPDVQGDIMQVLEMREPAEFVAGFARENLSFKVRKIGSNADKQEALLRLIKQHKTGIVYCATRKSVDKVAAAIEPLAGSVIRYHGGLSDSERTQAQEIFMQRKSDVVVATNAFGMGIDRSDIRFVCHYEMPGSVEAYYQEGGRAGRDGAPSVCEMLFSYADKRVQDFFIEGANPGKELIAQVFDMLCAESDENHEVRLPVDDLCDRLNDRNGRKVNPMAVSTAISTLSRHKWIERFEVPGRRLKGTRILKLGQSGRDLPLDGQALAIKAQRDEARLKAVIDFAYASGCRQQWILNYFGERNSQPCGRCDGCRQRKQLANREVKADEWTLVKMALSGVARMSNRRAPDEWTPRFGKRKIIQCLLGSQSAPILDAGLDALSTYGILKREGSAFVDALFESFEQAGLVQVVTEEGFPLLKLTELGSQVMRGLAQPALALPERTAGSAGKVTTAKKLKKGQAPEGILDNALYQKLAAKRSEMAAASGKPAYTVFPNFVLVELANLKPSSEREAIKIRGIGPAKLKTVLPPFLEVIAAHQLSSL
;
A
#
# COMPACT_ATOMS: atom_id res chain seq x y z
N LYS A 1 12.33 -23.61 -33.32
CA LYS A 1 13.10 -24.77 -33.89
C LYS A 1 12.21 -25.72 -34.72
N ALA A 2 10.95 -25.96 -34.34
CA ALA A 2 10.01 -26.82 -35.10
C ALA A 2 9.58 -26.23 -36.46
N LEU A 3 9.65 -24.93 -36.63
CA LEU A 3 9.25 -24.20 -37.86
C LEU A 3 10.45 -23.70 -38.68
N GLY A 4 11.67 -24.16 -38.39
CA GLY A 4 12.89 -23.56 -38.92
C GLY A 4 13.26 -22.28 -38.19
N SER A 5 13.84 -21.30 -38.86
CA SER A 5 14.17 -19.99 -38.31
C SER A 5 13.46 -18.88 -39.11
N PRO A 6 12.13 -18.73 -38.96
CA PRO A 6 11.40 -17.69 -39.66
C PRO A 6 11.83 -16.29 -39.21
N PRO A 7 11.63 -15.24 -40.02
CA PRO A 7 11.76 -13.88 -39.56
C PRO A 7 10.92 -13.64 -38.29
N CYS A 8 11.53 -13.10 -37.25
CA CYS A 8 10.86 -12.87 -35.98
C CYS A 8 10.78 -11.36 -35.70
N ILE A 9 9.59 -10.88 -35.35
CA ILE A 9 9.39 -9.52 -34.85
C ILE A 9 8.84 -9.62 -33.42
N ALA A 10 9.48 -8.95 -32.49
CA ALA A 10 9.01 -8.85 -31.10
C ALA A 10 8.47 -7.44 -30.85
N LEU A 11 7.23 -7.34 -30.40
CA LEU A 11 6.54 -6.09 -30.13
C LEU A 11 6.16 -6.01 -28.65
N THR A 12 6.46 -4.91 -28.02
CA THR A 12 6.03 -4.63 -26.64
C THR A 12 5.76 -3.13 -26.46
N ALA A 13 4.80 -2.81 -25.62
CA ALA A 13 4.50 -1.42 -25.26
C ALA A 13 5.39 -0.89 -24.12
N THR A 14 6.04 -1.76 -23.34
CA THR A 14 6.78 -1.40 -22.13
C THR A 14 7.90 -2.42 -21.91
N ALA A 15 9.12 -2.07 -22.29
CA ALA A 15 10.30 -2.87 -22.00
C ALA A 15 11.42 -1.97 -21.48
N THR A 16 11.95 -2.30 -20.30
CA THR A 16 13.20 -1.72 -19.82
C THR A 16 14.38 -2.23 -20.66
N PRO A 17 15.54 -1.56 -20.66
CA PRO A 17 16.72 -2.04 -21.40
C PRO A 17 17.08 -3.49 -21.10
N ASP A 18 16.97 -3.91 -19.83
CA ASP A 18 17.23 -5.31 -19.44
C ASP A 18 16.22 -6.29 -20.07
N VAL A 19 14.94 -5.91 -20.12
CA VAL A 19 13.89 -6.73 -20.76
C VAL A 19 14.07 -6.78 -22.27
N GLN A 20 14.51 -5.70 -22.90
CA GLN A 20 14.86 -5.67 -24.34
C GLN A 20 15.98 -6.69 -24.63
N GLY A 21 17.04 -6.69 -23.83
CA GLY A 21 18.13 -7.68 -23.91
C GLY A 21 17.63 -9.13 -23.69
N ASP A 22 16.82 -9.35 -22.65
CA ASP A 22 16.23 -10.68 -22.37
C ASP A 22 15.35 -11.18 -23.54
N ILE A 23 14.57 -10.31 -24.20
CA ILE A 23 13.75 -10.67 -25.37
C ILE A 23 14.63 -11.14 -26.53
N MET A 24 15.68 -10.41 -26.86
CA MET A 24 16.61 -10.75 -27.95
C MET A 24 17.29 -12.08 -27.68
N GLN A 25 17.72 -12.29 -26.44
CA GLN A 25 18.42 -13.53 -26.04
C GLN A 25 17.46 -14.75 -26.05
N VAL A 26 16.27 -14.62 -25.45
CA VAL A 26 15.28 -15.73 -25.36
C VAL A 26 14.74 -16.15 -26.72
N LEU A 27 14.55 -15.18 -27.63
CA LEU A 27 14.11 -15.44 -28.99
C LEU A 27 15.26 -15.85 -29.93
N GLU A 28 16.50 -15.88 -29.44
CA GLU A 28 17.71 -16.20 -30.24
C GLU A 28 17.77 -15.33 -31.52
N MET A 29 17.44 -14.02 -31.39
CA MET A 29 17.38 -13.11 -32.52
C MET A 29 18.79 -12.83 -33.07
N ARG A 30 18.92 -12.89 -34.39
CA ARG A 30 20.21 -12.66 -35.09
C ARG A 30 20.27 -11.22 -35.55
N GLU A 31 21.22 -10.44 -35.02
CA GLU A 31 21.44 -9.02 -35.38
C GLU A 31 20.10 -8.24 -35.46
N PRO A 32 19.29 -8.22 -34.39
CA PRO A 32 17.97 -7.58 -34.43
C PRO A 32 18.13 -6.06 -34.57
N ALA A 33 17.31 -5.45 -35.42
CA ALA A 33 17.14 -4.01 -35.42
C ALA A 33 16.20 -3.59 -34.29
N GLU A 34 16.63 -2.67 -33.43
CA GLU A 34 15.81 -2.12 -32.36
C GLU A 34 15.14 -0.81 -32.79
N PHE A 35 13.83 -0.74 -32.61
CA PHE A 35 13.04 0.46 -32.84
C PHE A 35 12.37 0.86 -31.52
N VAL A 36 12.94 1.82 -30.81
CA VAL A 36 12.37 2.37 -29.58
C VAL A 36 11.72 3.71 -29.91
N ALA A 37 10.37 3.71 -29.97
CA ALA A 37 9.62 4.98 -30.05
C ALA A 37 9.50 5.59 -28.65
N GLY A 38 9.43 6.92 -28.57
CA GLY A 38 9.30 7.61 -27.28
C GLY A 38 8.07 7.16 -26.48
N PHE A 39 8.25 6.96 -25.20
CA PHE A 39 7.18 6.58 -24.29
C PHE A 39 6.34 7.77 -23.81
N ALA A 40 6.65 8.99 -24.20
CA ALA A 40 5.96 10.18 -23.71
C ALA A 40 4.51 10.24 -24.20
N ARG A 41 3.58 10.37 -23.26
CA ARG A 41 2.16 10.62 -23.51
C ARG A 41 1.85 12.05 -23.09
N GLU A 42 1.79 12.96 -24.06
CA GLU A 42 1.67 14.40 -23.80
C GLU A 42 0.34 14.81 -23.17
N ASN A 43 -0.71 14.06 -23.39
CA ASN A 43 -2.03 14.33 -22.82
C ASN A 43 -2.26 13.71 -21.44
N LEU A 44 -1.33 12.86 -20.94
CA LEU A 44 -1.47 12.25 -19.61
C LEU A 44 -0.76 13.07 -18.52
N SER A 45 -1.44 13.29 -17.41
CA SER A 45 -0.90 13.88 -16.18
C SER A 45 -0.75 12.79 -15.13
N PHE A 46 0.48 12.35 -14.85
CA PHE A 46 0.77 11.42 -13.78
C PHE A 46 0.81 12.13 -12.44
N LYS A 47 0.19 11.53 -11.41
CA LYS A 47 0.14 12.06 -10.05
C LYS A 47 0.31 10.95 -9.04
N VAL A 48 0.94 11.28 -7.92
CA VAL A 48 1.03 10.40 -6.74
C VAL A 48 0.53 11.18 -5.53
N ARG A 49 -0.52 10.66 -4.89
CA ARG A 49 -1.06 11.21 -3.65
C ARG A 49 -0.71 10.29 -2.50
N LYS A 50 0.14 10.76 -1.59
CA LYS A 50 0.46 10.04 -0.35
C LYS A 50 -0.74 10.09 0.58
N ILE A 51 -1.19 8.92 1.06
CA ILE A 51 -2.45 8.75 1.80
C ILE A 51 -2.15 8.17 3.19
N GLY A 52 -2.73 8.79 4.22
CA GLY A 52 -2.58 8.36 5.62
C GLY A 52 -3.62 7.34 6.08
N SER A 53 -4.83 7.34 5.51
CA SER A 53 -5.92 6.49 5.93
C SER A 53 -6.80 6.00 4.78
N ASN A 54 -7.60 4.95 5.00
CA ASN A 54 -8.57 4.48 4.01
C ASN A 54 -9.69 5.49 3.74
N ALA A 55 -10.04 6.33 4.71
CA ALA A 55 -11.02 7.40 4.53
C ALA A 55 -10.50 8.45 3.54
N ASP A 56 -9.21 8.83 3.67
CA ASP A 56 -8.56 9.77 2.74
C ASP A 56 -8.47 9.19 1.32
N LYS A 57 -8.25 7.86 1.18
CA LYS A 57 -8.29 7.18 -0.13
C LYS A 57 -9.66 7.34 -0.78
N GLN A 58 -10.71 7.07 -0.03
CA GLN A 58 -12.08 7.15 -0.52
C GLN A 58 -12.45 8.58 -0.92
N GLU A 59 -12.12 9.57 -0.09
CA GLU A 59 -12.34 10.98 -0.39
C GLU A 59 -11.60 11.42 -1.65
N ALA A 60 -10.32 11.04 -1.78
CA ALA A 60 -9.51 11.34 -2.96
C ALA A 60 -10.11 10.72 -4.24
N LEU A 61 -10.57 9.47 -4.17
CA LEU A 61 -11.22 8.80 -5.29
C LEU A 61 -12.53 9.51 -5.69
N LEU A 62 -13.37 9.87 -4.73
CA LEU A 62 -14.63 10.58 -5.01
C LEU A 62 -14.41 11.94 -5.65
N ARG A 63 -13.37 12.67 -5.22
CA ARG A 63 -12.96 13.94 -5.88
C ARG A 63 -12.57 13.71 -7.34
N LEU A 64 -11.80 12.63 -7.60
CA LEU A 64 -11.35 12.27 -8.94
C LEU A 64 -12.55 11.96 -9.85
N ILE A 65 -13.47 11.13 -9.37
CA ILE A 65 -14.72 10.78 -10.09
C ILE A 65 -15.56 12.03 -10.38
N LYS A 66 -15.77 12.88 -9.37
CA LYS A 66 -16.54 14.12 -9.53
C LYS A 66 -15.93 15.06 -10.57
N GLN A 67 -14.59 15.14 -10.62
CA GLN A 67 -13.86 16.02 -11.52
C GLN A 67 -13.81 15.49 -12.95
N HIS A 68 -13.62 14.20 -13.14
CA HIS A 68 -13.30 13.60 -14.43
C HIS A 68 -14.38 12.69 -15.00
N LYS A 69 -15.33 12.28 -14.19
CA LYS A 69 -16.50 11.41 -14.50
C LYS A 69 -16.11 10.01 -14.97
N THR A 70 -15.54 9.86 -16.18
CA THR A 70 -15.28 8.57 -16.81
C THR A 70 -13.89 8.03 -16.47
N GLY A 71 -13.81 6.84 -15.86
CA GLY A 71 -12.50 6.29 -15.46
C GLY A 71 -12.48 4.85 -15.00
N ILE A 72 -11.24 4.38 -14.77
CA ILE A 72 -10.93 3.04 -14.26
C ILE A 72 -10.26 3.19 -12.90
N VAL A 73 -10.71 2.39 -11.94
CA VAL A 73 -10.12 2.29 -10.61
C VAL A 73 -9.51 0.90 -10.43
N TYR A 74 -8.19 0.83 -10.38
CA TYR A 74 -7.48 -0.43 -10.17
C TYR A 74 -7.27 -0.71 -8.68
N CYS A 75 -7.67 -1.92 -8.27
CA CYS A 75 -7.44 -2.48 -6.95
C CYS A 75 -6.58 -3.74 -7.04
N ALA A 76 -5.76 -4.00 -6.02
CA ALA A 76 -4.87 -5.15 -6.00
C ALA A 76 -5.60 -6.48 -5.78
N THR A 77 -6.74 -6.49 -5.07
CA THR A 77 -7.46 -7.72 -4.71
C THR A 77 -8.94 -7.66 -5.10
N ARG A 78 -9.55 -8.84 -5.33
CA ARG A 78 -11.00 -8.99 -5.57
C ARG A 78 -11.81 -8.35 -4.43
N LYS A 79 -11.43 -8.63 -3.19
CA LYS A 79 -12.08 -8.08 -1.99
C LYS A 79 -12.02 -6.55 -1.94
N SER A 80 -10.91 -5.95 -2.38
CA SER A 80 -10.80 -4.50 -2.49
C SER A 80 -11.71 -3.95 -3.58
N VAL A 81 -11.83 -4.62 -4.72
CA VAL A 81 -12.76 -4.24 -5.80
C VAL A 81 -14.19 -4.15 -5.26
N ASP A 82 -14.68 -5.22 -4.61
CA ASP A 82 -16.03 -5.26 -4.07
C ASP A 82 -16.27 -4.17 -3.03
N LYS A 83 -15.31 -4.00 -2.12
CA LYS A 83 -15.40 -2.98 -1.06
C LYS A 83 -15.41 -1.56 -1.59
N VAL A 84 -14.53 -1.25 -2.55
CA VAL A 84 -14.41 0.09 -3.14
C VAL A 84 -15.64 0.39 -3.99
N ALA A 85 -16.07 -0.53 -4.84
CA ALA A 85 -17.26 -0.36 -5.66
C ALA A 85 -18.49 -0.08 -4.80
N ALA A 86 -18.76 -0.90 -3.78
CA ALA A 86 -19.88 -0.71 -2.87
C ALA A 86 -19.82 0.63 -2.13
N ALA A 87 -18.63 1.12 -1.80
CA ALA A 87 -18.46 2.39 -1.09
C ALA A 87 -18.69 3.63 -1.97
N ILE A 88 -18.41 3.55 -3.27
CA ILE A 88 -18.56 4.69 -4.19
C ILE A 88 -19.87 4.69 -4.97
N GLU A 89 -20.52 3.54 -5.14
CA GLU A 89 -21.76 3.38 -5.91
C GLU A 89 -22.88 4.37 -5.51
N PRO A 90 -23.17 4.61 -4.19
CA PRO A 90 -24.19 5.56 -3.78
C PRO A 90 -23.89 7.02 -4.18
N LEU A 91 -22.63 7.34 -4.47
CA LEU A 91 -22.16 8.71 -4.73
C LEU A 91 -21.74 8.94 -6.19
N ALA A 92 -21.34 7.88 -6.88
CA ALA A 92 -20.83 7.91 -8.25
C ALA A 92 -21.88 7.45 -9.29
N GLY A 93 -23.03 6.95 -8.86
CA GLY A 93 -24.04 6.37 -9.75
C GLY A 93 -23.66 4.97 -10.22
N SER A 94 -23.82 4.65 -11.51
CA SER A 94 -23.53 3.32 -12.04
C SER A 94 -22.04 3.02 -11.98
N VAL A 95 -21.67 2.03 -11.15
CA VAL A 95 -20.31 1.54 -10.97
C VAL A 95 -20.24 0.07 -11.33
N ILE A 96 -19.33 -0.29 -12.21
CA ILE A 96 -19.10 -1.67 -12.62
C ILE A 96 -17.97 -2.29 -11.79
N ARG A 97 -18.12 -3.56 -11.42
CA ARG A 97 -17.07 -4.39 -10.82
C ARG A 97 -16.51 -5.35 -11.84
N TYR A 98 -15.19 -5.53 -11.83
CA TYR A 98 -14.54 -6.50 -12.72
C TYR A 98 -13.34 -7.16 -12.05
N HIS A 99 -13.39 -8.47 -11.89
CA HIS A 99 -12.27 -9.26 -11.37
C HIS A 99 -12.40 -10.74 -11.77
N GLY A 100 -11.31 -11.49 -11.69
CA GLY A 100 -11.27 -12.90 -12.05
C GLY A 100 -12.07 -13.86 -11.14
N GLY A 101 -12.82 -13.36 -10.17
CA GLY A 101 -13.77 -14.14 -9.37
C GLY A 101 -15.19 -14.13 -9.93
N LEU A 102 -15.48 -13.24 -10.87
CA LEU A 102 -16.74 -13.21 -11.61
C LEU A 102 -16.79 -14.35 -12.63
N SER A 103 -17.99 -14.83 -12.96
CA SER A 103 -18.21 -15.76 -14.07
C SER A 103 -17.86 -15.11 -15.41
N ASP A 104 -17.65 -15.92 -16.44
CA ASP A 104 -17.34 -15.41 -17.78
C ASP A 104 -18.47 -14.52 -18.32
N SER A 105 -19.74 -14.89 -18.08
CA SER A 105 -20.89 -14.10 -18.46
C SER A 105 -20.93 -12.73 -17.75
N GLU A 106 -20.68 -12.69 -16.44
CA GLU A 106 -20.63 -11.43 -15.68
C GLU A 106 -19.49 -10.54 -16.16
N ARG A 107 -18.33 -11.11 -16.47
CA ARG A 107 -17.19 -10.35 -17.01
C ARG A 107 -17.50 -9.76 -18.39
N THR A 108 -18.08 -10.55 -19.27
CA THR A 108 -18.50 -10.09 -20.61
C THR A 108 -19.51 -8.96 -20.49
N GLN A 109 -20.57 -9.15 -19.68
CA GLN A 109 -21.58 -8.13 -19.45
C GLN A 109 -21.00 -6.83 -18.87
N ALA A 110 -20.13 -6.95 -17.86
CA ALA A 110 -19.47 -5.78 -17.26
C ALA A 110 -18.64 -5.01 -18.30
N GLN A 111 -17.89 -5.71 -19.14
CA GLN A 111 -17.10 -5.13 -20.21
C GLN A 111 -17.99 -4.43 -21.26
N GLU A 112 -19.06 -5.08 -21.70
CA GLU A 112 -20.01 -4.50 -22.68
C GLU A 112 -20.66 -3.23 -22.15
N ILE A 113 -21.17 -3.24 -20.91
CA ILE A 113 -21.79 -2.07 -20.26
C ILE A 113 -20.80 -0.88 -20.25
N PHE A 114 -19.53 -1.13 -19.91
CA PHE A 114 -18.50 -0.09 -19.90
C PHE A 114 -18.20 0.41 -21.31
N MET A 115 -18.02 -0.49 -22.28
CA MET A 115 -17.73 -0.13 -23.68
C MET A 115 -18.87 0.60 -24.35
N GLN A 116 -20.13 0.26 -24.03
CA GLN A 116 -21.33 0.93 -24.52
C GLN A 116 -21.65 2.25 -23.81
N ARG A 117 -20.77 2.74 -22.91
CA ARG A 117 -20.94 3.98 -22.15
C ARG A 117 -22.20 4.02 -21.26
N LYS A 118 -22.70 2.86 -20.85
CA LYS A 118 -23.83 2.74 -19.90
C LYS A 118 -23.39 2.92 -18.45
N SER A 119 -22.08 2.86 -18.20
CA SER A 119 -21.45 3.22 -16.94
C SER A 119 -20.18 4.01 -17.21
N ASP A 120 -19.89 4.97 -16.33
CA ASP A 120 -18.73 5.85 -16.44
C ASP A 120 -17.53 5.36 -15.61
N VAL A 121 -17.76 4.56 -14.56
CA VAL A 121 -16.71 4.11 -13.66
C VAL A 121 -16.69 2.59 -13.56
N VAL A 122 -15.50 2.02 -13.73
CA VAL A 122 -15.24 0.61 -13.44
C VAL A 122 -14.21 0.48 -12.33
N VAL A 123 -14.50 -0.36 -11.34
CA VAL A 123 -13.56 -0.77 -10.29
C VAL A 123 -13.12 -2.19 -10.59
N ALA A 124 -11.82 -2.40 -10.78
CA ALA A 124 -11.32 -3.66 -11.29
C ALA A 124 -9.96 -4.06 -10.71
N THR A 125 -9.64 -5.36 -10.82
CA THR A 125 -8.25 -5.81 -10.74
C THR A 125 -7.56 -5.65 -12.10
N ASN A 126 -6.26 -5.93 -12.18
CA ASN A 126 -5.48 -5.95 -13.43
C ASN A 126 -6.04 -6.92 -14.50
N ALA A 127 -6.98 -7.80 -14.15
CA ALA A 127 -7.71 -8.63 -15.11
C ALA A 127 -8.55 -7.80 -16.10
N PHE A 128 -8.92 -6.57 -15.75
CA PHE A 128 -9.60 -5.62 -16.64
C PHE A 128 -8.57 -4.85 -17.46
N GLY A 129 -8.26 -5.36 -18.61
CA GLY A 129 -7.18 -4.75 -19.38
C GLY A 129 -7.19 -5.14 -20.86
N MET A 130 -7.05 -6.40 -21.17
CA MET A 130 -7.06 -6.86 -22.57
C MET A 130 -8.42 -6.59 -23.22
N GLY A 131 -8.40 -6.00 -24.42
CA GLY A 131 -9.62 -5.69 -25.17
C GLY A 131 -10.38 -4.43 -24.74
N ILE A 132 -9.87 -3.64 -23.79
CA ILE A 132 -10.47 -2.35 -23.42
C ILE A 132 -9.91 -1.27 -24.33
N ASP A 133 -10.75 -0.82 -25.27
CA ASP A 133 -10.43 0.25 -26.23
C ASP A 133 -11.47 1.38 -26.19
N ARG A 134 -11.79 1.86 -24.98
CA ARG A 134 -12.64 3.02 -24.79
C ARG A 134 -11.75 4.29 -24.78
N SER A 135 -11.94 5.16 -25.77
CA SER A 135 -11.04 6.30 -26.00
C SER A 135 -11.26 7.47 -25.02
N ASP A 136 -12.49 7.64 -24.50
CA ASP A 136 -12.90 8.77 -23.66
C ASP A 136 -12.68 8.55 -22.14
N ILE A 137 -11.78 7.67 -21.75
CA ILE A 137 -11.39 7.49 -20.35
C ILE A 137 -10.59 8.72 -19.91
N ARG A 138 -11.11 9.46 -18.91
CA ARG A 138 -10.51 10.71 -18.42
C ARG A 138 -9.61 10.52 -17.22
N PHE A 139 -9.79 9.43 -16.44
CA PHE A 139 -8.87 9.10 -15.37
C PHE A 139 -8.62 7.61 -15.24
N VAL A 140 -7.42 7.28 -14.77
CA VAL A 140 -7.07 5.97 -14.21
C VAL A 140 -6.58 6.22 -12.79
N CYS A 141 -7.19 5.55 -11.83
CA CYS A 141 -6.84 5.62 -10.43
C CYS A 141 -6.29 4.28 -9.95
N HIS A 142 -5.09 4.26 -9.43
CA HIS A 142 -4.57 3.11 -8.67
C HIS A 142 -4.93 3.32 -7.20
N TYR A 143 -6.01 2.67 -6.75
CA TYR A 143 -6.49 2.76 -5.38
C TYR A 143 -5.53 2.09 -4.39
N GLU A 144 -4.87 1.04 -4.82
CA GLU A 144 -3.76 0.39 -4.14
C GLU A 144 -2.54 0.39 -5.08
N MET A 145 -1.35 0.34 -4.51
CA MET A 145 -0.09 0.37 -5.24
C MET A 145 0.00 -0.82 -6.22
N PRO A 146 0.32 -0.59 -7.51
CA PRO A 146 0.54 -1.67 -8.47
C PRO A 146 1.83 -2.44 -8.17
N GLY A 147 1.98 -3.63 -8.72
CA GLY A 147 3.14 -4.50 -8.50
C GLY A 147 4.42 -4.04 -9.22
N SER A 148 4.31 -3.19 -10.25
CA SER A 148 5.46 -2.69 -11.01
C SER A 148 5.16 -1.35 -11.69
N VAL A 149 6.22 -0.65 -12.11
CA VAL A 149 6.10 0.61 -12.88
C VAL A 149 5.53 0.34 -14.26
N GLU A 150 5.86 -0.80 -14.85
CA GLU A 150 5.32 -1.24 -16.14
C GLU A 150 3.80 -1.40 -16.06
N ALA A 151 3.29 -2.07 -15.02
CA ALA A 151 1.85 -2.21 -14.78
C ALA A 151 1.19 -0.84 -14.59
N TYR A 152 1.77 0.03 -13.75
CA TYR A 152 1.28 1.40 -13.55
C TYR A 152 1.17 2.18 -14.87
N TYR A 153 2.21 2.12 -15.70
CA TYR A 153 2.27 2.84 -16.97
C TYR A 153 1.29 2.25 -18.00
N GLN A 154 1.24 0.92 -18.12
CA GLN A 154 0.34 0.21 -19.04
C GLN A 154 -1.14 0.46 -18.71
N GLU A 155 -1.49 0.38 -17.43
CA GLU A 155 -2.84 0.62 -16.94
C GLU A 155 -3.21 2.10 -17.07
N GLY A 156 -2.31 3.01 -16.70
CA GLY A 156 -2.46 4.45 -16.87
C GLY A 156 -2.61 4.88 -18.32
N GLY A 157 -1.92 4.18 -19.24
CA GLY A 157 -1.98 4.42 -20.69
C GLY A 157 -3.33 4.16 -21.35
N ARG A 158 -4.31 3.60 -20.62
CA ARG A 158 -5.70 3.44 -21.09
C ARG A 158 -6.46 4.75 -21.10
N ALA A 159 -6.03 5.74 -20.31
CA ALA A 159 -6.65 7.05 -20.31
C ALA A 159 -6.24 7.89 -21.53
N GLY A 160 -7.19 8.68 -22.03
CA GLY A 160 -6.94 9.71 -23.05
C GLY A 160 -6.45 9.15 -24.38
N ARG A 161 -6.95 8.04 -24.87
CA ARG A 161 -6.56 7.50 -26.19
C ARG A 161 -7.03 8.39 -27.35
N ASP A 162 -7.99 9.26 -27.10
CA ASP A 162 -8.46 10.29 -28.04
C ASP A 162 -7.57 11.55 -28.05
N GLY A 163 -6.46 11.56 -27.31
CA GLY A 163 -5.58 12.72 -27.20
C GLY A 163 -6.05 13.79 -26.20
N ALA A 164 -7.26 13.68 -25.64
CA ALA A 164 -7.76 14.66 -24.67
C ALA A 164 -7.05 14.55 -23.31
N PRO A 165 -6.88 15.69 -22.58
CA PRO A 165 -6.23 15.72 -21.28
C PRO A 165 -6.83 14.72 -20.30
N SER A 166 -5.98 13.87 -19.72
CA SER A 166 -6.40 12.80 -18.82
C SER A 166 -5.42 12.63 -17.66
N VAL A 167 -5.88 12.00 -16.58
CA VAL A 167 -5.11 11.87 -15.34
C VAL A 167 -4.88 10.41 -14.99
N CYS A 168 -3.65 10.07 -14.62
CA CYS A 168 -3.32 8.81 -13.98
C CYS A 168 -2.84 9.13 -12.55
N GLU A 169 -3.64 8.78 -11.52
CA GLU A 169 -3.35 9.09 -10.12
C GLU A 169 -3.19 7.82 -9.28
N MET A 170 -2.08 7.71 -8.56
CA MET A 170 -1.84 6.66 -7.58
C MET A 170 -2.15 7.17 -6.18
N LEU A 171 -3.06 6.50 -5.47
CA LEU A 171 -3.36 6.74 -4.05
C LEU A 171 -2.41 5.90 -3.20
N PHE A 172 -1.18 6.38 -3.06
CA PHE A 172 -0.10 5.62 -2.46
C PHE A 172 -0.20 5.55 -0.94
N SER A 173 -0.20 4.34 -0.42
CA SER A 173 0.03 4.04 1.00
C SER A 173 1.11 2.96 1.10
N TYR A 174 2.11 3.17 1.95
CA TYR A 174 3.16 2.15 2.16
C TYR A 174 2.59 0.83 2.71
N ALA A 175 1.45 0.89 3.39
CA ALA A 175 0.75 -0.31 3.89
C ALA A 175 0.31 -1.26 2.77
N ASP A 176 0.11 -0.75 1.55
CA ASP A 176 -0.27 -1.55 0.38
C ASP A 176 0.86 -2.54 -0.01
N LYS A 177 2.11 -2.27 0.39
CA LYS A 177 3.26 -3.17 0.17
C LYS A 177 2.98 -4.58 0.65
N ARG A 178 2.27 -4.75 1.76
CA ARG A 178 1.95 -6.08 2.31
C ARG A 178 1.17 -6.97 1.33
N VAL A 179 0.30 -6.37 0.53
CA VAL A 179 -0.48 -7.09 -0.48
C VAL A 179 0.44 -7.51 -1.63
N GLN A 180 1.34 -6.65 -2.04
CA GLN A 180 2.31 -6.96 -3.09
C GLN A 180 3.35 -7.98 -2.63
N ASP A 181 3.84 -7.88 -1.38
CA ASP A 181 4.73 -8.88 -0.78
C ASP A 181 4.06 -10.27 -0.78
N PHE A 182 2.78 -10.35 -0.41
CA PHE A 182 2.01 -11.60 -0.46
C PHE A 182 1.96 -12.18 -1.88
N PHE A 183 1.77 -11.35 -2.92
CA PHE A 183 1.77 -11.80 -4.30
C PHE A 183 3.15 -12.24 -4.78
N ILE A 184 4.20 -11.50 -4.41
CA ILE A 184 5.60 -11.85 -4.76
C ILE A 184 5.98 -13.17 -4.10
N GLU A 185 5.70 -13.35 -2.82
CA GLU A 185 5.92 -14.60 -2.10
C GLU A 185 5.14 -15.75 -2.76
N GLY A 186 3.87 -15.51 -3.11
CA GLY A 186 3.02 -16.48 -3.78
C GLY A 186 3.51 -16.89 -5.18
N ALA A 187 4.10 -15.96 -5.92
CA ALA A 187 4.62 -16.20 -7.27
C ALA A 187 6.02 -16.84 -7.29
N ASN A 188 6.74 -16.82 -6.16
CA ASN A 188 8.14 -17.23 -6.03
C ASN A 188 8.38 -18.22 -4.89
N PRO A 189 7.75 -19.42 -4.91
CA PRO A 189 8.04 -20.44 -3.90
C PRO A 189 9.51 -20.85 -4.01
N GLY A 190 10.20 -20.89 -2.86
CA GLY A 190 11.58 -21.41 -2.79
C GLY A 190 11.63 -22.92 -3.08
N LYS A 191 12.83 -23.42 -3.41
CA LYS A 191 13.07 -24.84 -3.71
C LYS A 191 12.58 -25.75 -2.58
N GLU A 192 12.79 -25.36 -1.33
CA GLU A 192 12.39 -26.09 -0.14
C GLU A 192 10.86 -26.27 -0.05
N LEU A 193 10.10 -25.21 -0.34
CA LEU A 193 8.64 -25.29 -0.33
C LEU A 193 8.13 -26.18 -1.46
N ILE A 194 8.73 -26.10 -2.66
CA ILE A 194 8.37 -26.95 -3.79
C ILE A 194 8.61 -28.42 -3.45
N ALA A 195 9.76 -28.73 -2.81
CA ALA A 195 10.08 -30.06 -2.33
C ALA A 195 9.06 -30.56 -1.29
N GLN A 196 8.75 -29.74 -0.28
CA GLN A 196 7.76 -30.08 0.77
C GLN A 196 6.36 -30.34 0.18
N VAL A 197 5.95 -29.54 -0.82
CA VAL A 197 4.66 -29.75 -1.52
C VAL A 197 4.67 -31.10 -2.25
N PHE A 198 5.76 -31.47 -2.93
CA PHE A 198 5.87 -32.75 -3.60
C PHE A 198 5.84 -33.92 -2.62
N ASP A 199 6.66 -33.88 -1.56
CA ASP A 199 6.70 -34.92 -0.54
C ASP A 199 5.34 -35.09 0.18
N MET A 200 4.61 -33.97 0.37
CA MET A 200 3.24 -34.03 0.90
C MET A 200 2.25 -34.67 -0.08
N LEU A 201 2.31 -34.28 -1.36
CA LEU A 201 1.47 -34.91 -2.37
C LEU A 201 1.70 -36.42 -2.45
N CYS A 202 2.97 -36.88 -2.33
CA CYS A 202 3.30 -38.30 -2.27
C CYS A 202 2.70 -38.99 -1.02
N ALA A 203 2.76 -38.32 0.13
CA ALA A 203 2.24 -38.87 1.39
C ALA A 203 0.71 -38.94 1.44
N GLU A 204 0.01 -38.08 0.71
CA GLU A 204 -1.46 -37.99 0.66
C GLU A 204 -2.06 -38.70 -0.56
N SER A 205 -1.24 -39.34 -1.38
CA SER A 205 -1.71 -40.05 -2.58
C SER A 205 -2.36 -41.40 -2.23
N ASP A 206 -3.42 -41.73 -2.95
CA ASP A 206 -4.11 -43.01 -2.88
C ASP A 206 -3.33 -44.12 -3.62
N GLU A 207 -3.91 -45.33 -3.69
CA GLU A 207 -3.32 -46.50 -4.38
C GLU A 207 -3.08 -46.26 -5.88
N ASN A 208 -3.78 -45.30 -6.49
CA ASN A 208 -3.62 -44.89 -7.88
C ASN A 208 -2.63 -43.73 -8.02
N HIS A 209 -1.91 -43.38 -6.95
CA HIS A 209 -1.00 -42.24 -6.87
C HIS A 209 -1.67 -40.90 -7.16
N GLU A 210 -2.96 -40.76 -6.80
CA GLU A 210 -3.76 -39.57 -7.03
C GLU A 210 -4.07 -38.87 -5.68
N VAL A 211 -4.04 -37.52 -5.73
CA VAL A 211 -4.44 -36.64 -4.64
C VAL A 211 -5.63 -35.81 -5.09
N ARG A 212 -6.75 -35.89 -4.39
CA ARG A 212 -8.00 -35.18 -4.72
C ARG A 212 -8.37 -34.20 -3.61
N LEU A 213 -7.38 -33.44 -3.14
CA LEU A 213 -7.53 -32.43 -2.10
C LEU A 213 -7.50 -31.02 -2.68
N PRO A 214 -8.32 -30.09 -2.15
CA PRO A 214 -8.19 -28.67 -2.41
C PRO A 214 -6.81 -28.13 -1.98
N VAL A 215 -6.40 -27.03 -2.59
CA VAL A 215 -5.11 -26.38 -2.24
C VAL A 215 -5.16 -25.89 -0.78
N ASP A 216 -6.31 -25.43 -0.30
CA ASP A 216 -6.47 -24.96 1.09
C ASP A 216 -6.20 -26.08 2.10
N ASP A 217 -6.71 -27.30 1.85
CA ASP A 217 -6.45 -28.47 2.71
C ASP A 217 -4.95 -28.86 2.68
N LEU A 218 -4.30 -28.74 1.53
CA LEU A 218 -2.85 -28.95 1.42
C LEU A 218 -2.07 -27.89 2.20
N CYS A 219 -2.54 -26.65 2.19
CA CYS A 219 -1.93 -25.57 2.98
C CYS A 219 -2.07 -25.84 4.48
N ASP A 220 -3.23 -26.29 4.95
CA ASP A 220 -3.45 -26.58 6.37
C ASP A 220 -2.53 -27.69 6.85
N ARG A 221 -2.37 -28.76 6.08
CA ARG A 221 -1.44 -29.85 6.39
C ARG A 221 0.03 -29.40 6.38
N LEU A 222 0.41 -28.51 5.46
CA LEU A 222 1.75 -27.90 5.44
C LEU A 222 1.97 -26.98 6.65
N ASN A 223 0.94 -26.24 7.07
CA ASN A 223 0.99 -25.38 8.25
C ASN A 223 1.23 -26.22 9.52
N ASP A 224 0.50 -27.33 9.66
CA ASP A 224 0.66 -28.25 10.80
C ASP A 224 2.05 -28.86 10.88
N ARG A 225 2.61 -29.26 9.72
CA ARG A 225 3.99 -29.79 9.63
C ARG A 225 5.07 -28.75 9.93
N ASN A 226 4.88 -27.50 9.46
CA ASN A 226 5.91 -26.46 9.52
C ASN A 226 5.77 -25.55 10.75
N GLY A 227 4.68 -25.60 11.48
CA GLY A 227 4.38 -24.71 12.61
C GLY A 227 4.25 -23.23 12.22
N ARG A 228 4.12 -22.94 10.93
CA ARG A 228 3.94 -21.58 10.38
C ARG A 228 2.99 -21.57 9.19
N LYS A 229 2.32 -20.43 9.01
CA LYS A 229 1.36 -20.23 7.94
C LYS A 229 2.07 -20.13 6.59
N VAL A 230 1.70 -21.01 5.65
CA VAL A 230 2.21 -21.02 4.27
C VAL A 230 1.26 -20.22 3.37
N ASN A 231 1.83 -19.51 2.40
CA ASN A 231 1.05 -18.75 1.42
C ASN A 231 0.34 -19.70 0.44
N PRO A 232 -1.01 -19.72 0.35
CA PRO A 232 -1.73 -20.64 -0.53
C PRO A 232 -1.39 -20.44 -2.02
N MET A 233 -1.06 -19.23 -2.41
CA MET A 233 -0.64 -18.93 -3.77
C MET A 233 0.73 -19.56 -4.07
N ALA A 234 1.65 -19.59 -3.09
CA ALA A 234 2.94 -20.26 -3.23
C ALA A 234 2.80 -21.77 -3.39
N VAL A 235 1.86 -22.39 -2.66
CA VAL A 235 1.52 -23.82 -2.85
C VAL A 235 0.97 -24.07 -4.24
N SER A 236 0.05 -23.24 -4.73
CA SER A 236 -0.48 -23.34 -6.09
C SER A 236 0.60 -23.17 -7.16
N THR A 237 1.54 -22.25 -6.95
CA THR A 237 2.68 -22.02 -7.84
C THR A 237 3.66 -23.20 -7.80
N ALA A 238 3.91 -23.78 -6.63
CA ALA A 238 4.72 -24.99 -6.48
C ALA A 238 4.13 -26.17 -7.25
N ILE A 239 2.82 -26.43 -7.12
CA ILE A 239 2.09 -27.44 -7.87
C ILE A 239 2.24 -27.20 -9.39
N SER A 240 2.08 -25.97 -9.84
CA SER A 240 2.23 -25.60 -11.26
C SER A 240 3.66 -25.83 -11.77
N THR A 241 4.66 -25.58 -10.92
CA THR A 241 6.07 -25.83 -11.22
C THR A 241 6.35 -27.34 -11.33
N LEU A 242 5.87 -28.13 -10.38
CA LEU A 242 5.98 -29.59 -10.42
C LEU A 242 5.34 -30.19 -11.68
N SER A 243 4.17 -29.67 -12.07
CA SER A 243 3.47 -30.09 -13.29
C SER A 243 4.26 -29.74 -14.57
N ARG A 244 4.86 -28.55 -14.64
CA ARG A 244 5.70 -28.10 -15.76
C ARG A 244 6.94 -29.00 -15.94
N HIS A 245 7.52 -29.44 -14.84
CA HIS A 245 8.66 -30.35 -14.84
C HIS A 245 8.27 -31.82 -15.00
N LYS A 246 6.97 -32.14 -15.19
CA LYS A 246 6.45 -33.50 -15.37
C LYS A 246 6.73 -34.44 -14.18
N TRP A 247 6.70 -33.90 -12.97
CA TRP A 247 6.75 -34.69 -11.75
C TRP A 247 5.37 -35.08 -11.27
N ILE A 248 4.39 -34.25 -11.62
CA ILE A 248 2.96 -34.50 -11.42
C ILE A 248 2.18 -34.15 -12.67
N GLU A 249 0.97 -34.68 -12.76
CA GLU A 249 -0.04 -34.32 -13.76
C GLU A 249 -1.27 -33.77 -13.06
N ARG A 250 -1.90 -32.75 -13.66
CA ARG A 250 -3.19 -32.21 -13.16
C ARG A 250 -4.32 -32.76 -14.01
N PHE A 251 -5.38 -33.26 -13.35
CA PHE A 251 -6.57 -33.78 -14.02
C PHE A 251 -7.84 -33.19 -13.40
N GLU A 252 -8.94 -33.21 -14.16
CA GLU A 252 -10.25 -32.77 -13.67
C GLU A 252 -10.93 -33.92 -12.92
N VAL A 253 -11.45 -33.62 -11.72
CA VAL A 253 -12.20 -34.59 -10.92
C VAL A 253 -13.67 -34.54 -11.36
N PRO A 254 -14.23 -35.64 -11.96
CA PRO A 254 -15.60 -35.66 -12.43
C PRO A 254 -16.60 -35.26 -11.31
N GLY A 255 -17.55 -34.38 -11.65
CA GLY A 255 -18.59 -33.93 -10.72
C GLY A 255 -18.14 -32.97 -9.62
N ARG A 256 -16.89 -32.52 -9.61
CA ARG A 256 -16.35 -31.55 -8.63
C ARG A 256 -15.62 -30.42 -9.33
N ARG A 257 -15.74 -29.19 -8.85
CA ARG A 257 -14.90 -28.05 -9.26
C ARG A 257 -13.51 -28.12 -8.63
N LEU A 258 -12.85 -29.26 -8.74
CA LEU A 258 -11.56 -29.57 -8.16
C LEU A 258 -10.63 -30.17 -9.21
N LYS A 259 -9.38 -29.74 -9.24
CA LYS A 259 -8.33 -30.37 -10.02
C LYS A 259 -7.55 -31.35 -9.13
N GLY A 260 -7.59 -32.63 -9.48
CA GLY A 260 -6.77 -33.64 -8.87
C GLY A 260 -5.30 -33.54 -9.32
N THR A 261 -4.43 -34.25 -8.61
CA THR A 261 -3.00 -34.33 -8.89
C THR A 261 -2.58 -35.79 -8.93
N ARG A 262 -1.95 -36.25 -10.00
CA ARG A 262 -1.37 -37.60 -10.11
C ARG A 262 0.14 -37.49 -10.02
N ILE A 263 0.77 -38.34 -9.23
CA ILE A 263 2.22 -38.40 -9.08
C ILE A 263 2.81 -39.20 -10.25
N LEU A 264 3.77 -38.63 -10.97
CA LEU A 264 4.42 -39.29 -12.11
C LEU A 264 5.80 -39.86 -11.76
N LYS A 265 6.46 -39.32 -10.73
CA LYS A 265 7.80 -39.73 -10.29
C LYS A 265 7.73 -40.43 -8.94
N LEU A 266 7.44 -41.74 -9.00
CA LEU A 266 7.31 -42.57 -7.81
C LEU A 266 8.68 -42.90 -7.21
N GLY A 267 8.72 -43.01 -5.87
CA GLY A 267 9.94 -43.38 -5.14
C GLY A 267 11.03 -42.31 -5.10
N GLN A 268 10.75 -41.10 -5.59
CA GLN A 268 11.65 -39.94 -5.50
C GLN A 268 11.21 -39.01 -4.38
N SER A 269 12.17 -38.30 -3.80
CA SER A 269 11.92 -37.24 -2.82
C SER A 269 11.86 -35.87 -3.50
N GLY A 270 11.15 -34.94 -2.92
CA GLY A 270 11.15 -33.53 -3.36
C GLY A 270 12.54 -32.89 -3.39
N ARG A 271 13.51 -33.44 -2.62
CA ARG A 271 14.92 -33.00 -2.64
C ARG A 271 15.62 -33.35 -3.96
N ASP A 272 15.18 -34.37 -4.67
CA ASP A 272 15.75 -34.82 -5.95
C ASP A 272 15.24 -34.00 -7.15
N LEU A 273 14.36 -33.04 -6.92
CA LEU A 273 13.84 -32.15 -7.96
C LEU A 273 14.98 -31.39 -8.65
N PRO A 274 15.07 -31.44 -9.99
CA PRO A 274 16.11 -30.77 -10.78
C PRO A 274 15.80 -29.27 -10.90
N LEU A 275 15.59 -28.60 -9.76
CA LEU A 275 15.28 -27.18 -9.71
C LEU A 275 16.56 -26.38 -9.50
N ASP A 276 16.75 -25.38 -10.33
CA ASP A 276 17.78 -24.37 -10.14
C ASP A 276 17.33 -23.36 -9.09
N GLY A 277 17.79 -23.56 -7.86
CA GLY A 277 17.48 -22.67 -6.73
C GLY A 277 18.00 -21.24 -6.95
N GLN A 278 19.11 -21.07 -7.69
CA GLN A 278 19.67 -19.77 -8.00
C GLN A 278 18.76 -19.01 -8.99
N ALA A 279 18.29 -19.68 -10.03
CA ALA A 279 17.33 -19.07 -10.98
C ALA A 279 16.02 -18.65 -10.28
N LEU A 280 15.52 -19.47 -9.34
CA LEU A 280 14.34 -19.11 -8.54
C LEU A 280 14.59 -17.87 -7.67
N ALA A 281 15.76 -17.81 -7.02
CA ALA A 281 16.14 -16.65 -6.19
C ALA A 281 16.31 -15.37 -7.04
N ILE A 282 16.92 -15.45 -8.21
CA ILE A 282 17.07 -14.31 -9.13
C ILE A 282 15.70 -13.81 -9.58
N LYS A 283 14.75 -14.71 -9.89
CA LYS A 283 13.37 -14.31 -10.24
C LYS A 283 12.70 -13.55 -9.10
N ALA A 284 12.79 -14.06 -7.86
CA ALA A 284 12.24 -13.40 -6.69
C ALA A 284 12.84 -12.00 -6.49
N GLN A 285 14.17 -11.86 -6.58
CA GLN A 285 14.86 -10.57 -6.48
C GLN A 285 14.42 -9.57 -7.57
N ARG A 286 14.19 -10.04 -8.80
CA ARG A 286 13.67 -9.18 -9.88
C ARG A 286 12.26 -8.66 -9.56
N ASP A 287 11.38 -9.50 -9.02
CA ASP A 287 10.02 -9.09 -8.65
C ASP A 287 10.04 -8.10 -7.47
N GLU A 288 10.91 -8.32 -6.48
CA GLU A 288 11.15 -7.37 -5.38
C GLU A 288 11.71 -6.03 -5.87
N ALA A 289 12.66 -6.06 -6.81
CA ALA A 289 13.24 -4.85 -7.41
C ALA A 289 12.18 -4.03 -8.19
N ARG A 290 11.26 -4.69 -8.89
CA ARG A 290 10.12 -4.02 -9.56
C ARG A 290 9.20 -3.33 -8.56
N LEU A 291 8.86 -4.00 -7.46
CA LEU A 291 8.06 -3.40 -6.40
C LEU A 291 8.78 -2.21 -5.75
N LYS A 292 10.09 -2.36 -5.49
CA LYS A 292 10.92 -1.26 -4.99
C LYS A 292 10.89 -0.07 -5.92
N ALA A 293 10.96 -0.26 -7.24
CA ALA A 293 10.89 0.82 -8.22
C ALA A 293 9.57 1.60 -8.14
N VAL A 294 8.42 0.94 -7.90
CA VAL A 294 7.14 1.63 -7.67
C VAL A 294 7.18 2.50 -6.41
N ILE A 295 7.77 1.98 -5.34
CA ILE A 295 7.93 2.73 -4.09
C ILE A 295 8.84 3.94 -4.31
N ASP A 296 9.98 3.76 -4.98
CA ASP A 296 10.91 4.84 -5.32
C ASP A 296 10.23 5.89 -6.21
N PHE A 297 9.43 5.47 -7.20
CA PHE A 297 8.59 6.37 -8.00
C PHE A 297 7.60 7.17 -7.16
N ALA A 298 6.93 6.53 -6.19
CA ALA A 298 5.96 7.21 -5.32
C ALA A 298 6.61 8.25 -4.42
N TYR A 299 7.85 8.03 -3.99
CA TYR A 299 8.61 8.97 -3.19
C TYR A 299 9.46 9.96 -3.99
N ALA A 300 9.62 9.78 -5.28
CA ALA A 300 10.42 10.68 -6.11
C ALA A 300 9.92 12.13 -6.03
N SER A 301 10.86 13.09 -6.05
CA SER A 301 10.64 14.54 -5.95
C SER A 301 10.79 15.17 -7.30
N GLY A 302 10.27 14.94 -8.32
CA GLY A 302 10.56 15.51 -9.63
C GLY A 302 9.40 15.37 -10.61
N CYS A 303 9.70 15.48 -11.88
CA CYS A 303 8.75 15.21 -12.92
C CYS A 303 8.41 13.72 -12.98
N ARG A 304 7.14 13.35 -12.74
CA ARG A 304 6.68 11.96 -12.77
C ARG A 304 6.89 11.30 -14.13
N GLN A 305 6.59 12.04 -15.20
CA GLN A 305 6.78 11.52 -16.55
C GLN A 305 8.26 11.29 -16.86
N GLN A 306 9.13 12.24 -16.53
CA GLN A 306 10.57 12.11 -16.72
C GLN A 306 11.14 10.91 -15.94
N TRP A 307 10.67 10.68 -14.72
CA TRP A 307 11.05 9.52 -13.93
C TRP A 307 10.68 8.19 -14.62
N ILE A 308 9.43 8.10 -15.13
CA ILE A 308 8.97 6.92 -15.89
C ILE A 308 9.79 6.72 -17.16
N LEU A 309 10.05 7.78 -17.92
CA LEU A 309 10.84 7.72 -19.15
C LEU A 309 12.26 7.25 -18.88
N ASN A 310 12.90 7.77 -17.82
CA ASN A 310 14.22 7.31 -17.38
C ASN A 310 14.23 5.84 -16.97
N TYR A 311 13.17 5.37 -16.31
CA TYR A 311 13.01 3.96 -15.93
C TYR A 311 12.97 3.05 -17.17
N PHE A 312 12.35 3.48 -18.26
CA PHE A 312 12.33 2.77 -19.54
C PHE A 312 13.54 3.03 -20.42
N GLY A 313 14.57 3.77 -19.93
CA GLY A 313 15.82 3.98 -20.64
C GLY A 313 15.92 5.29 -21.44
N GLU A 314 14.87 6.12 -21.47
CA GLU A 314 14.87 7.42 -22.17
C GLU A 314 15.46 8.53 -21.28
N ARG A 315 16.79 8.73 -21.36
CA ARG A 315 17.54 9.57 -20.40
C ARG A 315 17.48 11.09 -20.64
N ASN A 316 17.11 11.55 -21.82
CA ASN A 316 17.17 12.98 -22.20
C ASN A 316 15.80 13.66 -22.22
N SER A 317 14.81 13.14 -21.51
CA SER A 317 13.46 13.69 -21.48
C SER A 317 13.40 15.00 -20.68
N GLN A 318 12.61 15.96 -21.18
CA GLN A 318 12.34 17.22 -20.49
C GLN A 318 11.19 17.08 -19.48
N PRO A 319 11.15 17.91 -18.42
CA PRO A 319 10.02 17.94 -17.49
C PRO A 319 8.69 18.22 -18.20
N CYS A 320 7.65 17.44 -17.92
CA CYS A 320 6.37 17.50 -18.64
C CYS A 320 5.50 18.74 -18.37
N GLY A 321 5.80 19.53 -17.35
CA GLY A 321 5.06 20.75 -16.96
C GLY A 321 3.68 20.53 -16.32
N ARG A 322 3.10 19.31 -16.36
CA ARG A 322 1.69 19.02 -16.00
C ARG A 322 1.45 18.03 -14.86
N CYS A 323 2.46 17.22 -14.49
CA CYS A 323 2.34 16.31 -13.34
C CYS A 323 2.33 17.07 -12.00
N ASP A 324 2.03 16.35 -10.91
CA ASP A 324 2.07 16.91 -9.55
C ASP A 324 3.42 17.58 -9.25
N GLY A 325 4.53 16.89 -9.48
CA GLY A 325 5.88 17.43 -9.24
C GLY A 325 6.21 18.68 -10.06
N CYS A 326 5.81 18.75 -11.35
CA CYS A 326 6.04 19.94 -12.16
C CYS A 326 5.18 21.13 -11.73
N ARG A 327 3.89 20.90 -11.43
CA ARG A 327 2.98 21.97 -10.95
C ARG A 327 3.47 22.55 -9.64
N GLN A 328 3.89 21.69 -8.74
CA GLN A 328 4.41 22.07 -7.45
C GLN A 328 5.71 22.89 -7.63
N ARG A 329 6.66 22.46 -8.46
CA ARG A 329 7.87 23.21 -8.77
C ARG A 329 7.55 24.62 -9.33
N LYS A 330 6.51 24.75 -10.17
CA LYS A 330 6.09 26.05 -10.72
C LYS A 330 5.51 26.96 -9.63
N GLN A 331 4.75 26.42 -8.68
CA GLN A 331 4.25 27.17 -7.52
C GLN A 331 5.39 27.62 -6.60
N LEU A 332 6.48 26.83 -6.54
CA LEU A 332 7.66 27.08 -5.74
C LEU A 332 8.52 28.26 -6.23
N ALA A 333 8.61 28.44 -7.53
CA ALA A 333 9.50 29.43 -8.14
C ALA A 333 9.11 30.90 -7.84
N ASN A 334 7.94 31.14 -7.26
CA ASN A 334 7.35 32.47 -7.13
C ASN A 334 7.42 33.08 -5.73
N ARG A 335 8.14 32.46 -4.74
CA ARG A 335 8.20 32.97 -3.37
C ARG A 335 9.64 33.03 -2.85
N GLU A 336 10.07 34.19 -2.39
CA GLU A 336 11.31 34.31 -1.61
C GLU A 336 11.12 33.78 -0.19
N VAL A 337 12.06 32.96 0.28
CA VAL A 337 12.10 32.43 1.65
C VAL A 337 12.68 33.47 2.58
N LYS A 338 11.95 33.84 3.62
CA LYS A 338 12.38 34.82 4.62
C LYS A 338 13.51 34.28 5.52
N ALA A 339 14.24 35.16 6.17
CA ALA A 339 15.38 34.79 7.03
C ALA A 339 14.99 33.90 8.22
N ASP A 340 13.82 34.15 8.83
CA ASP A 340 13.28 33.34 9.92
C ASP A 340 12.84 31.95 9.44
N GLU A 341 12.33 31.82 8.22
CA GLU A 341 11.98 30.55 7.58
C GLU A 341 13.23 29.73 7.28
N TRP A 342 14.34 30.37 6.83
CA TRP A 342 15.63 29.69 6.67
C TRP A 342 16.16 29.11 7.98
N THR A 343 15.96 29.82 9.09
CA THR A 343 16.32 29.29 10.41
C THR A 343 15.54 28.00 10.72
N LEU A 344 14.26 28.00 10.43
CA LEU A 344 13.39 26.85 10.64
C LEU A 344 13.77 25.66 9.74
N VAL A 345 14.12 25.92 8.47
CA VAL A 345 14.66 24.91 7.53
C VAL A 345 15.93 24.27 8.11
N LYS A 346 16.88 25.07 8.58
CA LYS A 346 18.14 24.58 9.18
C LYS A 346 17.88 23.75 10.44
N MET A 347 16.95 24.17 11.29
CA MET A 347 16.54 23.43 12.49
C MET A 347 15.98 22.06 12.14
N ALA A 348 15.08 21.98 11.16
CA ALA A 348 14.48 20.73 10.70
C ALA A 348 15.51 19.77 10.08
N LEU A 349 16.38 20.27 9.19
CA LEU A 349 17.45 19.48 8.57
C LEU A 349 18.48 19.00 9.60
N SER A 350 18.79 19.83 10.63
CA SER A 350 19.63 19.41 11.75
C SER A 350 19.03 18.24 12.53
N GLY A 351 17.71 18.18 12.62
CA GLY A 351 17.01 17.02 13.20
C GLY A 351 17.22 15.76 12.39
N VAL A 352 17.13 15.84 11.05
CA VAL A 352 17.42 14.70 10.15
C VAL A 352 18.86 14.24 10.34
N ALA A 353 19.82 15.18 10.34
CA ALA A 353 21.24 14.89 10.51
C ALA A 353 21.54 14.17 11.84
N ARG A 354 20.98 14.65 12.97
CA ARG A 354 21.19 14.06 14.31
C ARG A 354 20.55 12.70 14.50
N MET A 355 19.54 12.40 13.70
CA MET A 355 18.88 11.11 13.64
C MET A 355 19.45 10.19 12.54
N SER A 356 20.59 10.54 11.97
CA SER A 356 21.32 9.77 10.94
C SER A 356 22.76 9.51 11.41
N ASN A 357 23.43 8.52 10.83
CA ASN A 357 24.85 8.29 11.04
C ASN A 357 25.64 9.08 10.01
N ARG A 358 26.64 9.84 10.46
CA ARG A 358 27.54 10.59 9.59
C ARG A 358 28.70 9.72 9.12
N ARG A 359 28.91 9.57 7.82
CA ARG A 359 30.06 8.87 7.21
C ARG A 359 31.18 9.83 6.80
N ALA A 360 30.81 10.96 6.20
CA ALA A 360 31.72 12.01 5.74
C ALA A 360 31.07 13.39 5.97
N PRO A 361 31.75 14.52 5.72
CA PRO A 361 31.21 15.86 5.96
C PRO A 361 29.81 16.12 5.41
N ASP A 362 29.48 15.53 4.25
CA ASP A 362 28.18 15.72 3.57
C ASP A 362 27.48 14.38 3.28
N GLU A 363 28.00 13.27 3.84
CA GLU A 363 27.45 11.94 3.62
C GLU A 363 26.80 11.39 4.89
N TRP A 364 25.51 11.09 4.77
CA TRP A 364 24.67 10.64 5.86
C TRP A 364 23.99 9.30 5.53
N THR A 365 24.07 8.34 6.45
CA THR A 365 23.33 7.07 6.37
C THR A 365 22.05 7.22 7.20
N PRO A 366 20.86 7.02 6.62
CA PRO A 366 19.61 7.17 7.33
C PRO A 366 19.42 6.04 8.36
N ARG A 367 18.69 6.33 9.45
CA ARG A 367 18.33 5.35 10.47
C ARG A 367 16.83 5.26 10.72
N PHE A 368 16.10 6.33 10.40
CA PHE A 368 14.69 6.45 10.74
C PHE A 368 13.87 6.95 9.56
N GLY A 369 12.59 6.53 9.51
CA GLY A 369 11.63 7.04 8.55
C GLY A 369 11.13 8.45 8.88
N LYS A 370 10.62 9.17 7.87
CA LYS A 370 10.10 10.54 7.94
C LYS A 370 9.20 10.78 9.17
N ARG A 371 8.23 9.89 9.42
CA ARG A 371 7.27 10.03 10.52
C ARG A 371 7.94 10.07 11.89
N LYS A 372 8.93 9.20 12.12
CA LYS A 372 9.64 9.15 13.40
C LYS A 372 10.49 10.40 13.63
N ILE A 373 11.10 10.92 12.55
CA ILE A 373 11.87 12.19 12.60
C ILE A 373 10.94 13.35 12.94
N ILE A 374 9.80 13.49 12.26
CA ILE A 374 8.80 14.54 12.52
C ILE A 374 8.28 14.44 13.97
N GLN A 375 7.98 13.25 14.46
CA GLN A 375 7.54 13.05 15.85
C GLN A 375 8.60 13.49 16.86
N CYS A 376 9.88 13.21 16.62
CA CYS A 376 10.98 13.68 17.46
C CYS A 376 11.06 15.21 17.46
N LEU A 377 11.04 15.85 16.29
CA LEU A 377 11.08 17.32 16.16
C LEU A 377 9.89 18.03 16.81
N LEU A 378 8.75 17.38 16.87
CA LEU A 378 7.54 17.87 17.55
C LEU A 378 7.54 17.57 19.06
N GLY A 379 8.52 16.83 19.57
CA GLY A 379 8.60 16.47 20.98
C GLY A 379 7.55 15.46 21.43
N SER A 380 7.29 14.44 20.60
CA SER A 380 6.35 13.35 20.89
C SER A 380 6.86 12.48 22.04
N GLN A 381 5.99 12.19 23.01
CA GLN A 381 6.25 11.28 24.12
C GLN A 381 5.78 9.84 23.83
N SER A 382 5.72 9.44 22.55
CA SER A 382 5.33 8.09 22.18
C SER A 382 6.43 7.08 22.50
N ALA A 383 6.06 5.85 22.88
CA ALA A 383 7.00 4.77 23.18
C ALA A 383 8.10 4.59 22.11
N PRO A 384 7.81 4.60 20.79
CA PRO A 384 8.85 4.46 19.76
C PRO A 384 9.92 5.57 19.76
N ILE A 385 9.61 6.76 20.30
CA ILE A 385 10.58 7.88 20.44
C ILE A 385 11.42 7.68 21.68
N LEU A 386 10.78 7.37 22.83
CA LEU A 386 11.45 7.20 24.11
C LEU A 386 12.34 5.94 24.11
N ASP A 387 11.85 4.81 23.63
CA ASP A 387 12.61 3.55 23.55
C ASP A 387 13.84 3.67 22.65
N ALA A 388 13.82 4.57 21.67
CA ALA A 388 14.96 4.85 20.80
C ALA A 388 15.90 5.94 21.37
N GLY A 389 15.64 6.49 22.56
CA GLY A 389 16.45 7.54 23.20
C GLY A 389 16.47 8.85 22.43
N LEU A 390 15.46 9.12 21.59
CA LEU A 390 15.44 10.31 20.73
C LEU A 390 15.02 11.57 21.45
N ASP A 391 14.45 11.46 22.63
CA ASP A 391 14.12 12.55 23.56
C ASP A 391 15.35 13.23 24.17
N ALA A 392 16.51 12.54 24.17
CA ALA A 392 17.79 13.10 24.60
C ALA A 392 18.46 13.99 23.53
N LEU A 393 17.97 13.99 22.29
CA LEU A 393 18.56 14.80 21.22
C LEU A 393 18.26 16.29 21.43
N SER A 394 19.26 17.15 21.17
CA SER A 394 19.10 18.61 21.25
C SER A 394 18.10 19.20 20.27
N THR A 395 17.67 18.39 19.27
CA THR A 395 16.62 18.73 18.30
C THR A 395 15.25 18.17 18.69
N TYR A 396 15.13 17.47 19.82
CA TYR A 396 13.84 17.00 20.32
C TYR A 396 12.92 18.17 20.67
N GLY A 397 11.73 18.18 20.10
CA GLY A 397 10.74 19.22 20.35
C GLY A 397 11.07 20.61 19.78
N ILE A 398 12.13 20.75 18.98
CA ILE A 398 12.58 22.05 18.46
C ILE A 398 11.53 22.71 17.54
N LEU A 399 10.64 21.94 16.92
CA LEU A 399 9.53 22.39 16.07
C LEU A 399 8.16 22.24 16.74
N LYS A 400 8.10 22.04 18.05
CA LYS A 400 6.85 21.80 18.79
C LYS A 400 5.79 22.90 18.57
N ARG A 401 6.24 24.14 18.34
CA ARG A 401 5.35 25.31 18.16
C ARG A 401 4.71 25.36 16.78
N GLU A 402 5.26 24.67 15.77
CA GLU A 402 4.83 24.79 14.38
C GLU A 402 3.62 23.89 14.04
N GLY A 403 3.34 22.88 14.85
CA GLY A 403 2.26 21.93 14.63
C GLY A 403 2.59 20.85 13.58
N SER A 404 1.92 19.70 13.68
CA SER A 404 2.21 18.51 12.86
C SER A 404 1.98 18.76 11.37
N ALA A 405 0.83 19.35 11.00
CA ALA A 405 0.48 19.56 9.59
C ALA A 405 1.48 20.50 8.86
N PHE A 406 1.99 21.52 9.56
CA PHE A 406 2.99 22.41 9.00
C PHE A 406 4.33 21.69 8.83
N VAL A 407 4.78 20.91 9.83
CA VAL A 407 6.04 20.16 9.75
C VAL A 407 5.98 19.06 8.70
N ASP A 408 4.83 18.39 8.55
CA ASP A 408 4.62 17.42 7.46
C ASP A 408 4.78 18.10 6.09
N ALA A 409 4.12 19.24 5.86
CA ALA A 409 4.22 20.01 4.61
C ALA A 409 5.63 20.58 4.39
N LEU A 410 6.33 20.97 5.45
CA LEU A 410 7.73 21.41 5.39
C LEU A 410 8.65 20.30 4.87
N PHE A 411 8.49 19.08 5.39
CA PHE A 411 9.26 17.92 4.91
C PHE A 411 8.91 17.51 3.48
N GLU A 412 7.66 17.71 3.06
CA GLU A 412 7.29 17.54 1.65
C GLU A 412 8.04 18.54 0.76
N SER A 413 8.15 19.79 1.19
CA SER A 413 8.95 20.81 0.50
C SER A 413 10.43 20.44 0.41
N PHE A 414 10.99 19.83 1.46
CA PHE A 414 12.37 19.36 1.47
C PHE A 414 12.60 18.19 0.50
N GLU A 415 11.68 17.24 0.45
CA GLU A 415 11.72 16.14 -0.52
C GLU A 415 11.72 16.68 -1.96
N GLN A 416 10.87 17.69 -2.23
CA GLN A 416 10.72 18.30 -3.56
C GLN A 416 11.93 19.11 -3.99
N ALA A 417 12.54 19.83 -3.04
CA ALA A 417 13.76 20.59 -3.29
C ALA A 417 15.01 19.72 -3.30
N GLY A 418 14.87 18.41 -3.06
CA GLY A 418 16.00 17.47 -3.02
C GLY A 418 16.91 17.65 -1.81
N LEU A 419 16.45 18.27 -0.72
CA LEU A 419 17.21 18.42 0.52
C LEU A 419 17.23 17.13 1.34
N VAL A 420 16.19 16.34 1.23
CA VAL A 420 16.07 15.00 1.80
C VAL A 420 15.53 14.06 0.75
N GLN A 421 15.83 12.77 0.89
CA GLN A 421 15.38 11.72 0.00
C GLN A 421 14.90 10.53 0.81
N VAL A 422 13.75 9.95 0.44
CA VAL A 422 13.35 8.65 0.97
C VAL A 422 14.10 7.55 0.22
N VAL A 423 14.84 6.72 0.96
CA VAL A 423 15.51 5.53 0.46
C VAL A 423 14.93 4.30 1.12
N THR A 424 14.84 3.19 0.40
CA THR A 424 14.32 1.94 0.96
C THR A 424 15.50 1.06 1.32
N GLU A 425 15.71 0.82 2.62
CA GLU A 425 16.71 -0.11 3.15
C GLU A 425 15.99 -1.21 3.93
N GLU A 426 16.35 -2.46 3.71
CA GLU A 426 15.74 -3.64 4.35
C GLU A 426 14.19 -3.64 4.29
N GLY A 427 13.64 -3.09 3.22
CA GLY A 427 12.19 -3.01 3.03
C GLY A 427 11.48 -1.87 3.77
N PHE A 428 12.20 -0.99 4.47
CA PHE A 428 11.63 0.16 5.18
C PHE A 428 12.01 1.50 4.52
N PRO A 429 11.05 2.45 4.39
CA PRO A 429 11.34 3.78 3.88
C PRO A 429 12.04 4.62 4.97
N LEU A 430 13.31 4.90 4.76
CA LEU A 430 14.14 5.75 5.62
C LEU A 430 14.37 7.11 4.98
N LEU A 431 14.50 8.16 5.78
CA LEU A 431 14.72 9.53 5.30
C LEU A 431 16.21 9.88 5.36
N LYS A 432 16.82 10.03 4.19
CA LYS A 432 18.23 10.38 4.02
C LYS A 432 18.39 11.89 3.81
N LEU A 433 19.31 12.52 4.54
CA LEU A 433 19.78 13.87 4.25
C LEU A 433 20.68 13.82 3.01
N THR A 434 20.38 14.65 1.99
CA THR A 434 21.19 14.72 0.78
C THR A 434 22.40 15.63 0.98
N GLU A 435 23.35 15.63 0.03
CA GLU A 435 24.46 16.57 0.01
C GLU A 435 23.95 18.02 -0.02
N LEU A 436 22.98 18.33 -0.90
CA LEU A 436 22.36 19.65 -0.96
C LEU A 436 21.69 20.02 0.38
N GLY A 437 20.98 19.08 0.99
CA GLY A 437 20.37 19.29 2.33
C GLY A 437 21.42 19.58 3.40
N SER A 438 22.56 18.90 3.37
CA SER A 438 23.69 19.18 4.27
C SER A 438 24.30 20.58 4.04
N GLN A 439 24.45 20.99 2.80
CA GLN A 439 24.92 22.33 2.45
C GLN A 439 23.93 23.41 2.92
N VAL A 440 22.62 23.21 2.73
CA VAL A 440 21.57 24.14 3.21
C VAL A 440 21.57 24.20 4.74
N MET A 441 21.65 23.06 5.42
CA MET A 441 21.72 23.00 6.89
C MET A 441 22.89 23.83 7.44
N ARG A 442 24.04 23.80 6.76
CA ARG A 442 25.24 24.59 7.12
C ARG A 442 25.18 26.05 6.63
N GLY A 443 24.17 26.41 5.83
CA GLY A 443 24.03 27.76 5.29
C GLY A 443 24.91 28.04 4.06
N LEU A 444 25.44 27.00 3.42
CA LEU A 444 26.30 27.08 2.24
C LEU A 444 25.51 27.15 0.93
N ALA A 445 24.23 26.76 0.94
CA ALA A 445 23.34 26.81 -0.21
C ALA A 445 21.95 27.33 0.20
N GLN A 446 21.27 28.02 -0.72
CA GLN A 446 19.90 28.50 -0.56
C GLN A 446 19.12 28.26 -1.85
N PRO A 447 18.69 26.99 -2.10
CA PRO A 447 17.86 26.68 -3.27
C PRO A 447 16.46 27.28 -3.13
N ALA A 448 15.73 27.38 -4.25
CA ALA A 448 14.33 27.78 -4.21
C ALA A 448 13.51 26.73 -3.43
N LEU A 449 12.80 27.21 -2.38
CA LEU A 449 11.97 26.38 -1.52
C LEU A 449 10.55 26.92 -1.49
N ALA A 450 9.55 26.04 -1.57
CA ALA A 450 8.18 26.38 -1.25
C ALA A 450 7.86 25.95 0.17
N LEU A 451 8.00 26.84 1.03
CA LEU A 451 7.59 26.60 2.40
C LEU A 451 6.08 26.77 2.54
N PRO A 452 5.44 25.93 3.38
CA PRO A 452 4.03 26.11 3.72
C PRO A 452 3.84 27.47 4.37
N GLU A 453 2.70 28.12 4.09
CA GLU A 453 2.36 29.36 4.77
C GLU A 453 2.14 29.09 6.26
N ARG A 454 2.82 29.88 7.11
CA ARG A 454 2.48 29.95 8.53
C ARG A 454 1.12 30.64 8.64
N THR A 455 0.04 29.88 8.81
CA THR A 455 -1.25 30.48 9.16
C THR A 455 -1.08 31.17 10.51
N ALA A 456 -1.16 32.50 10.51
CA ALA A 456 -1.20 33.31 11.72
C ALA A 456 -2.46 32.90 12.54
N GLY A 457 -2.31 31.94 13.45
CA GLY A 457 -3.41 31.33 14.18
C GLY A 457 -3.23 29.85 14.51
N SER A 458 -2.24 29.14 13.94
CA SER A 458 -1.96 27.74 14.32
C SER A 458 -1.06 27.61 15.57
N ALA A 459 -0.70 28.72 16.21
CA ALA A 459 -0.24 28.67 17.58
C ALA A 459 -1.43 28.26 18.48
N GLY A 460 -1.70 26.94 18.55
CA GLY A 460 -2.59 26.41 19.57
C GLY A 460 -3.99 25.98 19.18
N LYS A 461 -4.21 25.37 18.00
CA LYS A 461 -5.15 24.24 17.94
C LYS A 461 -4.35 22.98 17.67
N VAL A 462 -3.56 22.62 18.64
CA VAL A 462 -3.32 21.22 18.95
C VAL A 462 -4.71 20.60 19.09
N THR A 463 -5.13 19.79 18.11
CA THR A 463 -5.92 18.61 18.42
C THR A 463 -4.97 17.62 19.12
N THR A 464 -4.39 18.03 20.24
CA THR A 464 -4.27 17.16 21.37
C THR A 464 -5.67 16.60 21.50
N ALA A 465 -5.83 15.30 21.40
CA ALA A 465 -6.85 14.67 22.21
C ALA A 465 -6.75 15.44 23.55
N LYS A 466 -7.70 16.39 23.75
CA LYS A 466 -7.75 17.20 24.96
C LYS A 466 -7.61 16.20 26.07
N LYS A 467 -6.52 16.25 26.85
CA LYS A 467 -6.55 15.65 28.17
C LYS A 467 -7.75 16.31 28.81
N LEU A 468 -8.89 15.62 28.76
CA LEU A 468 -10.11 16.04 29.41
C LEU A 468 -9.69 16.36 30.84
N LYS A 469 -9.87 17.60 31.26
CA LYS A 469 -9.73 17.96 32.66
C LYS A 469 -10.60 16.97 33.40
N LYS A 470 -10.08 16.42 34.50
CA LYS A 470 -10.80 15.50 35.37
C LYS A 470 -12.21 16.04 35.60
N GLY A 471 -13.24 15.44 34.91
CA GLY A 471 -14.64 15.88 34.99
C GLY A 471 -15.29 16.35 33.67
N GLN A 472 -14.57 16.50 32.53
CA GLN A 472 -15.22 16.85 31.25
C GLN A 472 -15.47 15.60 30.41
N ALA A 473 -16.69 15.41 29.96
CA ALA A 473 -17.12 14.32 29.08
C ALA A 473 -16.66 14.58 27.62
N PRO A 474 -16.38 13.53 26.83
CA PRO A 474 -16.15 13.63 25.38
C PRO A 474 -17.39 14.19 24.65
N GLU A 475 -17.19 14.88 23.53
CA GLU A 475 -18.29 15.34 22.66
C GLU A 475 -19.12 14.15 22.14
N GLY A 476 -20.44 14.29 22.09
CA GLY A 476 -21.37 13.26 21.58
C GLY A 476 -21.99 12.35 22.65
N ILE A 477 -21.87 12.65 23.94
CA ILE A 477 -22.49 11.88 25.02
C ILE A 477 -23.89 12.43 25.29
N LEU A 478 -24.90 11.56 25.17
CA LEU A 478 -26.30 11.86 25.48
C LEU A 478 -26.58 11.77 26.99
N ASP A 479 -25.89 10.86 27.70
CA ASP A 479 -26.03 10.68 29.16
C ASP A 479 -24.65 10.76 29.84
N ASN A 480 -24.31 11.94 30.30
CA ASN A 480 -23.03 12.22 30.93
C ASN A 480 -22.90 11.57 32.33
N ALA A 481 -24.00 11.46 33.07
CA ALA A 481 -23.99 10.86 34.40
C ALA A 481 -23.68 9.35 34.31
N LEU A 482 -24.27 8.65 33.36
CA LEU A 482 -23.98 7.25 33.08
C LEU A 482 -22.54 7.07 32.57
N TYR A 483 -22.08 7.93 31.65
CA TYR A 483 -20.70 7.88 31.15
C TYR A 483 -19.68 7.97 32.30
N GLN A 484 -19.86 8.86 33.26
CA GLN A 484 -18.95 9.01 34.41
C GLN A 484 -18.93 7.74 35.28
N LYS A 485 -20.10 7.11 35.49
CA LYS A 485 -20.18 5.84 36.23
C LYS A 485 -19.45 4.71 35.49
N LEU A 486 -19.61 4.60 34.18
CA LEU A 486 -18.89 3.62 33.34
C LEU A 486 -17.38 3.89 33.30
N ALA A 487 -16.94 5.16 33.24
CA ALA A 487 -15.55 5.53 33.28
C ALA A 487 -14.90 5.21 34.65
N ALA A 488 -15.62 5.41 35.76
CA ALA A 488 -15.18 5.01 37.09
C ALA A 488 -15.00 3.50 37.19
N LYS A 489 -15.99 2.71 36.71
CA LYS A 489 -15.91 1.25 36.70
C LYS A 489 -14.75 0.71 35.87
N ARG A 490 -14.51 1.33 34.70
CA ARG A 490 -13.33 1.01 33.87
C ARG A 490 -12.02 1.24 34.63
N SER A 491 -11.92 2.36 35.35
CA SER A 491 -10.69 2.71 36.11
C SER A 491 -10.47 1.74 37.27
N GLU A 492 -11.52 1.31 37.94
CA GLU A 492 -11.49 0.28 38.99
C GLU A 492 -10.95 -1.05 38.44
N MET A 493 -11.52 -1.54 37.34
CA MET A 493 -11.10 -2.79 36.70
C MET A 493 -9.67 -2.72 36.16
N ALA A 494 -9.25 -1.57 35.63
CA ALA A 494 -7.89 -1.35 35.16
C ALA A 494 -6.89 -1.40 36.31
N ALA A 495 -7.20 -0.76 37.44
CA ALA A 495 -6.38 -0.79 38.66
C ALA A 495 -6.26 -2.22 39.21
N ALA A 496 -7.37 -2.97 39.27
CA ALA A 496 -7.38 -4.36 39.73
C ALA A 496 -6.54 -5.31 38.84
N SER A 497 -6.45 -5.02 37.53
CA SER A 497 -5.68 -5.82 36.57
C SER A 497 -4.24 -5.36 36.34
N GLY A 498 -3.83 -4.23 36.92
CA GLY A 498 -2.52 -3.60 36.68
C GLY A 498 -2.30 -3.13 35.24
N LYS A 499 -3.35 -3.02 34.42
CA LYS A 499 -3.28 -2.67 33.00
C LYS A 499 -3.85 -1.27 32.73
N PRO A 500 -3.41 -0.58 31.66
CA PRO A 500 -3.97 0.71 31.27
C PRO A 500 -5.48 0.64 30.98
N ALA A 501 -6.24 1.66 31.38
CA ALA A 501 -7.70 1.69 31.28
C ALA A 501 -8.27 1.46 29.87
N TYR A 502 -7.55 1.83 28.82
CA TYR A 502 -7.97 1.61 27.43
C TYR A 502 -7.96 0.14 27.02
N THR A 503 -7.25 -0.74 27.74
CA THR A 503 -7.22 -2.19 27.48
C THR A 503 -8.52 -2.87 27.93
N VAL A 504 -9.18 -2.33 28.95
CA VAL A 504 -10.53 -2.73 29.37
C VAL A 504 -11.52 -2.35 28.26
N PHE A 505 -11.79 -1.06 28.10
CA PHE A 505 -12.53 -0.50 26.97
C PHE A 505 -11.96 0.87 26.55
N PRO A 506 -11.81 1.14 25.24
CA PRO A 506 -11.50 2.48 24.73
C PRO A 506 -12.63 3.49 25.03
N ASN A 507 -12.33 4.80 25.04
CA ASN A 507 -13.31 5.83 25.34
C ASN A 507 -14.56 5.80 24.45
N PHE A 508 -14.41 5.52 23.16
CA PHE A 508 -15.54 5.47 22.23
C PHE A 508 -16.53 4.35 22.58
N VAL A 509 -16.06 3.20 23.13
CA VAL A 509 -16.93 2.11 23.60
C VAL A 509 -17.76 2.57 24.80
N LEU A 510 -17.17 3.32 25.73
CA LEU A 510 -17.92 3.86 26.87
C LEU A 510 -18.96 4.91 26.44
N VAL A 511 -18.64 5.71 25.43
CA VAL A 511 -19.62 6.66 24.85
C VAL A 511 -20.81 5.90 24.24
N GLU A 512 -20.54 4.85 23.46
CA GLU A 512 -21.61 4.05 22.86
C GLU A 512 -22.42 3.27 23.92
N LEU A 513 -21.77 2.73 24.95
CA LEU A 513 -22.46 2.09 26.07
C LEU A 513 -23.37 3.09 26.82
N ALA A 514 -22.92 4.32 27.03
CA ALA A 514 -23.71 5.35 27.68
C ALA A 514 -24.90 5.82 26.83
N ASN A 515 -24.73 5.89 25.51
CA ASN A 515 -25.75 6.36 24.57
C ASN A 515 -26.78 5.27 24.23
N LEU A 516 -26.34 4.03 24.00
CA LEU A 516 -27.20 2.92 23.58
C LEU A 516 -27.82 2.16 24.74
N LYS A 517 -27.24 2.25 25.94
CA LYS A 517 -27.71 1.60 27.19
C LYS A 517 -28.15 0.13 26.99
N PRO A 518 -27.28 -0.73 26.45
CA PRO A 518 -27.65 -2.12 26.15
C PRO A 518 -28.08 -2.84 27.44
N SER A 519 -29.18 -3.59 27.34
CA SER A 519 -29.74 -4.40 28.45
C SER A 519 -29.22 -5.85 28.45
N SER A 520 -28.57 -6.27 27.37
CA SER A 520 -28.09 -7.63 27.18
C SER A 520 -26.78 -7.72 26.41
N GLU A 521 -26.07 -8.87 26.54
CA GLU A 521 -24.87 -9.15 25.74
C GLU A 521 -25.15 -9.14 24.24
N ARG A 522 -26.37 -9.54 23.81
CA ARG A 522 -26.79 -9.53 22.40
C ARG A 522 -26.90 -8.13 21.81
N GLU A 523 -27.24 -7.16 22.62
CA GLU A 523 -27.28 -5.76 22.21
C GLU A 523 -25.88 -5.15 22.21
N ALA A 524 -25.10 -5.45 23.24
CA ALA A 524 -23.75 -4.90 23.40
C ALA A 524 -22.75 -5.40 22.34
N ILE A 525 -22.92 -6.61 21.78
CA ILE A 525 -22.02 -7.13 20.73
C ILE A 525 -22.08 -6.30 19.44
N LYS A 526 -23.17 -5.55 19.23
CA LYS A 526 -23.33 -4.67 18.06
C LYS A 526 -22.44 -3.41 18.17
N ILE A 527 -21.96 -3.11 19.37
CA ILE A 527 -21.08 -1.97 19.62
C ILE A 527 -19.68 -2.28 19.11
N ARG A 528 -19.17 -1.44 18.21
CA ARG A 528 -17.81 -1.56 17.67
C ARG A 528 -16.79 -1.55 18.81
N GLY A 529 -15.93 -2.57 18.88
CA GLY A 529 -14.88 -2.69 19.91
C GLY A 529 -15.23 -3.64 21.07
N ILE A 530 -16.43 -4.22 21.07
CA ILE A 530 -16.82 -5.31 21.95
C ILE A 530 -16.78 -6.62 21.15
N GLY A 531 -15.75 -7.41 21.36
CA GLY A 531 -15.58 -8.73 20.72
C GLY A 531 -16.00 -9.89 21.65
N PRO A 532 -16.15 -11.12 21.10
CA PRO A 532 -16.61 -12.29 21.86
C PRO A 532 -15.83 -12.57 23.16
N ALA A 533 -14.52 -12.32 23.13
CA ALA A 533 -13.67 -12.50 24.32
C ALA A 533 -14.01 -11.53 25.47
N LYS A 534 -14.40 -10.29 25.14
CA LYS A 534 -14.74 -9.26 26.15
C LYS A 534 -16.18 -9.32 26.62
N LEU A 535 -17.06 -9.98 25.89
CA LEU A 535 -18.46 -10.19 26.28
C LEU A 535 -18.58 -10.89 27.62
N LYS A 536 -17.85 -11.99 27.81
CA LYS A 536 -17.94 -12.83 29.02
C LYS A 536 -17.07 -12.34 30.17
N THR A 537 -15.95 -11.69 29.89
CA THR A 537 -14.94 -11.38 30.91
C THR A 537 -14.90 -9.90 31.34
N VAL A 538 -15.30 -8.98 30.49
CA VAL A 538 -15.15 -7.53 30.72
C VAL A 538 -16.50 -6.82 30.79
N LEU A 539 -17.46 -7.20 29.95
CA LEU A 539 -18.73 -6.48 29.79
C LEU A 539 -19.71 -6.61 30.97
N PRO A 540 -19.87 -7.75 31.65
CA PRO A 540 -20.92 -7.91 32.66
C PRO A 540 -20.97 -6.81 33.74
N PRO A 541 -19.84 -6.36 34.34
CA PRO A 541 -19.85 -5.29 35.33
C PRO A 541 -20.33 -3.92 34.75
N PHE A 542 -20.22 -3.71 33.42
CA PHE A 542 -20.71 -2.49 32.78
C PHE A 542 -22.22 -2.55 32.53
N LEU A 543 -22.76 -3.72 32.22
CA LEU A 543 -24.21 -3.93 32.11
C LEU A 543 -24.92 -3.73 33.47
N GLU A 544 -24.30 -4.16 34.56
CA GLU A 544 -24.81 -3.91 35.91
C GLU A 544 -24.88 -2.39 36.21
N VAL A 545 -23.85 -1.65 35.87
CA VAL A 545 -23.82 -0.17 36.04
C VAL A 545 -24.91 0.50 35.19
N ILE A 546 -25.16 0.03 33.96
CA ILE A 546 -26.22 0.54 33.11
C ILE A 546 -27.59 0.25 33.71
N ALA A 547 -27.86 -0.99 34.14
CA ALA A 547 -29.11 -1.40 34.76
C ALA A 547 -29.40 -0.62 36.04
N ALA A 548 -28.41 -0.48 36.93
CA ALA A 548 -28.54 0.32 38.15
C ALA A 548 -28.83 1.81 37.87
N HIS A 549 -28.24 2.35 36.81
CA HIS A 549 -28.49 3.74 36.41
C HIS A 549 -29.90 3.94 35.85
N GLN A 550 -30.40 3.00 35.06
CA GLN A 550 -31.76 3.03 34.52
C GLN A 550 -32.82 2.94 35.64
N LEU A 551 -32.60 2.06 36.64
CA LEU A 551 -33.47 1.94 37.81
C LEU A 551 -33.47 3.20 38.70
N SER A 552 -32.38 3.94 38.78
CA SER A 552 -32.29 5.18 39.55
C SER A 552 -32.86 6.41 38.83
N SER A 553 -33.22 6.28 37.55
CA SER A 553 -33.78 7.33 36.72
C SER A 553 -35.29 7.18 36.47
N LEU A 554 -35.89 6.10 37.00
CA LEU A 554 -37.33 5.86 37.11
C LEU A 554 -37.84 6.33 38.47
#